data_aa32eed4460a9ccead637da43f277cb6
#
_entry.id   aa32eed4460a9ccead637da43f277cb6
#
_cell.length_a   1.000
_cell.length_b   1.000
_cell.length_c   1.000
_cell.angle_alpha   90.00
_cell.angle_beta   90.00
_cell.angle_gamma   90.00
#
_symmetry.space_group_name_H-M   'P 1'
#
loop_
_entity.id
_entity.type
_entity.pdbx_description
1 polymer ?
#
loop_
_entity_poly.entity_id
_entity_poly.type
_entity_poly.pdbx_seq_one_letter_code
_entity_poly.pdbx_strand_id
1 'polypeptide(L)'
;MRSPVVADTGGLLKALARTSHGEPSFPEYQEILLTATVVIVPALVLAEVDCFLRQNRAAMRKLLAEIFDPMTRYEYELPLPSDLVRALEFDAKFKQLDLGLVDGTVAAVAERRKVYRVLTTDHRDFHAIRIGPNFSRALDLVP
;
A
#
# COMPACT_ATOMS: atom_id res chain seq x y z
N MET A 1 -14.67 9.73 9.39
CA MET A 1 -13.82 9.23 10.49
C MET A 1 -12.41 8.93 9.95
N ARG A 2 -11.42 9.40 10.67
CA ARG A 2 -10.03 9.11 10.31
C ARG A 2 -9.66 7.70 10.72
N SER A 3 -8.91 7.01 9.89
CA SER A 3 -8.49 5.63 10.18
C SER A 3 -7.16 5.34 9.49
N PRO A 4 -6.44 4.30 9.95
CA PRO A 4 -5.19 3.91 9.31
C PRO A 4 -5.44 3.27 7.94
N VAL A 5 -4.40 3.27 7.10
CA VAL A 5 -4.45 2.67 5.76
C VAL A 5 -3.11 2.01 5.45
N VAL A 6 -3.14 0.90 4.72
CA VAL A 6 -1.94 0.30 4.15
C VAL A 6 -1.84 0.76 2.70
N ALA A 7 -0.71 1.33 2.33
CA ALA A 7 -0.52 1.82 0.97
C ALA A 7 0.06 0.73 0.07
N ASP A 8 -0.60 0.50 -1.05
CA ASP A 8 -0.06 -0.28 -2.16
C ASP A 8 0.63 0.66 -3.14
N THR A 9 1.45 0.12 -4.01
CA THR A 9 2.29 0.88 -4.94
C THR A 9 1.50 1.86 -5.79
N GLY A 10 0.51 1.37 -6.53
CA GLY A 10 -0.29 2.21 -7.42
C GLY A 10 -1.08 3.28 -6.69
N GLY A 11 -1.62 2.93 -5.52
CA GLY A 11 -2.36 3.87 -4.68
C GLY A 11 -1.47 5.00 -4.16
N LEU A 12 -0.28 4.65 -3.69
CA LEU A 12 0.68 5.64 -3.20
C LEU A 12 1.15 6.56 -4.32
N LEU A 13 1.49 5.99 -5.49
CA LEU A 13 1.90 6.79 -6.64
C LEU A 13 0.82 7.78 -7.07
N LYS A 14 -0.43 7.36 -7.15
CA LYS A 14 -1.53 8.26 -7.50
C LYS A 14 -1.75 9.34 -6.44
N ALA A 15 -1.66 8.96 -5.17
CA ALA A 15 -1.84 9.91 -4.08
C ALA A 15 -0.78 11.02 -4.09
N LEU A 16 0.43 10.71 -4.57
CA LEU A 16 1.55 11.64 -4.63
C LEU A 16 1.67 12.39 -5.96
N ALA A 17 0.95 11.94 -6.99
CA ALA A 17 1.08 12.51 -8.34
C ALA A 17 0.58 13.95 -8.39
N ARG A 18 1.35 14.80 -9.09
CA ARG A 18 1.05 16.22 -9.29
C ARG A 18 1.03 16.58 -10.76
N THR A 19 0.19 17.54 -11.11
CA THR A 19 0.22 18.15 -12.44
C THR A 19 1.44 19.07 -12.56
N SER A 20 1.70 19.58 -13.77
CA SER A 20 2.76 20.57 -14.01
C SER A 20 2.58 21.85 -13.19
N HIS A 21 1.36 22.14 -12.74
CA HIS A 21 1.05 23.32 -11.91
C HIS A 21 1.05 23.01 -10.41
N GLY A 22 1.50 21.81 -10.02
CA GLY A 22 1.57 21.43 -8.61
C GLY A 22 0.26 20.98 -7.98
N GLU A 23 -0.80 20.88 -8.77
CA GLU A 23 -2.10 20.41 -8.29
C GLU A 23 -2.11 18.88 -8.18
N PRO A 24 -2.85 18.28 -7.25
CA PRO A 24 -2.96 16.83 -7.21
C PRO A 24 -3.60 16.30 -8.49
N SER A 25 -2.94 15.31 -9.09
CA SER A 25 -3.46 14.66 -10.31
C SER A 25 -4.67 13.78 -10.01
N PHE A 26 -4.72 13.20 -8.82
CA PHE A 26 -5.79 12.30 -8.39
C PHE A 26 -6.25 12.72 -6.99
N PRO A 27 -7.10 13.76 -6.89
CA PRO A 27 -7.49 14.33 -5.59
C PRO A 27 -8.10 13.32 -4.61
N GLU A 28 -8.85 12.34 -5.09
CA GLU A 28 -9.48 11.34 -4.24
C GLU A 28 -8.44 10.46 -3.52
N TYR A 29 -7.36 10.13 -4.23
CA TYR A 29 -6.25 9.36 -3.66
C TYR A 29 -5.48 10.21 -2.65
N GLN A 30 -5.20 11.46 -3.00
CA GLN A 30 -4.52 12.36 -2.08
C GLN A 30 -5.31 12.57 -0.80
N GLU A 31 -6.63 12.68 -0.89
CA GLU A 31 -7.50 12.88 0.27
C GLU A 31 -7.36 11.74 1.27
N ILE A 32 -7.29 10.50 0.80
CA ILE A 32 -7.06 9.35 1.69
C ILE A 32 -5.73 9.50 2.42
N LEU A 33 -4.69 9.89 1.71
CA LEU A 33 -3.36 10.07 2.28
C LEU A 33 -3.35 11.17 3.36
N LEU A 34 -4.05 12.28 3.10
CA LEU A 34 -4.09 13.42 4.00
C LEU A 34 -4.96 13.17 5.25
N THR A 35 -5.97 12.32 5.14
CA THR A 35 -6.93 12.10 6.24
C THR A 35 -6.66 10.84 7.05
N ALA A 36 -5.78 9.95 6.58
CA ALA A 36 -5.43 8.76 7.33
C ALA A 36 -4.73 9.11 8.64
N THR A 37 -5.03 8.35 9.70
CA THR A 37 -4.32 8.53 10.98
C THR A 37 -2.88 8.04 10.88
N VAL A 38 -2.67 6.96 10.13
CA VAL A 38 -1.37 6.37 9.83
C VAL A 38 -1.41 5.82 8.42
N VAL A 39 -0.34 6.05 7.67
CA VAL A 39 -0.13 5.46 6.35
C VAL A 39 1.00 4.46 6.47
N ILE A 40 0.65 3.18 6.49
CA ILE A 40 1.63 2.09 6.58
C ILE A 40 2.19 1.84 5.18
N VAL A 41 3.51 1.97 5.04
CA VAL A 41 4.20 1.75 3.78
C VAL A 41 5.07 0.49 3.90
N PRO A 42 4.63 -0.64 3.35
CA PRO A 42 5.46 -1.85 3.35
C PRO A 42 6.76 -1.66 2.57
N ALA A 43 7.83 -2.25 3.05
CA ALA A 43 9.15 -2.11 2.43
C ALA A 43 9.17 -2.52 0.96
N LEU A 44 8.45 -3.60 0.60
CA LEU A 44 8.41 -4.07 -0.78
C LEU A 44 7.65 -3.10 -1.69
N VAL A 45 6.61 -2.45 -1.16
CA VAL A 45 5.92 -1.37 -1.87
C VAL A 45 6.89 -0.21 -2.15
N LEU A 46 7.68 0.16 -1.16
CA LEU A 46 8.64 1.25 -1.32
C LEU A 46 9.68 0.93 -2.41
N ALA A 47 10.14 -0.32 -2.46
CA ALA A 47 11.06 -0.76 -3.50
C ALA A 47 10.43 -0.68 -4.89
N GLU A 48 9.16 -1.03 -5.02
CA GLU A 48 8.44 -0.96 -6.29
C GLU A 48 8.19 0.50 -6.70
N VAL A 49 7.82 1.36 -5.75
CA VAL A 49 7.68 2.80 -5.99
C VAL A 49 8.99 3.38 -6.53
N ASP A 50 10.12 2.96 -5.98
CA ASP A 50 11.44 3.40 -6.46
C ASP A 50 11.62 3.09 -7.95
N CYS A 51 11.18 1.91 -8.40
CA CYS A 51 11.25 1.55 -9.81
C CYS A 51 10.47 2.54 -10.68
N PHE A 52 9.27 2.93 -10.25
CA PHE A 52 8.45 3.88 -11.00
C PHE A 52 8.98 5.31 -10.96
N LEU A 53 9.75 5.66 -9.93
CA LEU A 53 10.30 7.01 -9.77
C LEU A 53 11.77 7.12 -10.24
N ARG A 54 12.25 6.18 -11.05
CA ARG A 54 13.63 6.22 -11.55
C ARG A 54 13.96 7.47 -12.33
N GLN A 55 12.98 8.04 -13.02
CA GLN A 55 13.15 9.27 -13.79
C GLN A 55 12.80 10.52 -12.98
N ASN A 56 12.43 10.35 -11.71
CA ASN A 56 12.13 11.46 -10.81
C ASN A 56 12.73 11.18 -9.43
N ARG A 57 14.06 11.30 -9.36
CA ARG A 57 14.79 10.98 -8.12
C ARG A 57 14.52 11.99 -7.00
N ALA A 58 14.20 13.24 -7.38
CA ALA A 58 13.82 14.23 -6.37
C ALA A 58 12.55 13.83 -5.62
N ALA A 59 11.56 13.30 -6.34
CA ALA A 59 10.33 12.79 -5.72
C ALA A 59 10.62 11.61 -4.80
N MET A 60 11.49 10.70 -5.21
CA MET A 60 11.85 9.54 -4.37
C MET A 60 12.59 9.98 -3.10
N ARG A 61 13.54 10.91 -3.20
CA ARG A 61 14.25 11.45 -2.04
C ARG A 61 13.29 12.14 -1.06
N LYS A 62 12.34 12.92 -1.61
CA LYS A 62 11.33 13.59 -0.79
C LYS A 62 10.44 12.58 -0.06
N LEU A 63 10.01 11.55 -0.75
CA LEU A 63 9.18 10.50 -0.16
C LEU A 63 9.90 9.79 1.00
N LEU A 64 11.17 9.40 0.79
CA LEU A 64 11.95 8.78 1.86
C LEU A 64 12.10 9.70 3.06
N ALA A 65 12.40 10.98 2.82
CA ALA A 65 12.54 11.94 3.89
C ALA A 65 11.23 12.07 4.70
N GLU A 66 10.10 12.08 4.03
CA GLU A 66 8.80 12.17 4.69
C GLU A 66 8.46 10.88 5.46
N ILE A 67 8.74 9.72 4.89
CA ILE A 67 8.46 8.43 5.54
C ILE A 67 9.25 8.30 6.85
N PHE A 68 10.49 8.75 6.86
CA PHE A 68 11.35 8.63 8.04
C PHE A 68 11.32 9.85 8.96
N ASP A 69 10.51 10.85 8.64
CA ASP A 69 10.26 11.98 9.52
C ASP A 69 9.19 11.60 10.56
N PRO A 70 9.53 11.56 11.85
CA PRO A 70 8.57 11.15 12.89
C PRO A 70 7.39 12.11 13.03
N MET A 71 7.45 13.30 12.44
CA MET A 71 6.36 14.27 12.46
C MET A 71 5.29 13.99 11.40
N THR A 72 5.56 13.09 10.47
CA THR A 72 4.57 12.69 9.46
C THR A 72 3.72 11.52 9.96
N ARG A 73 2.67 11.21 9.21
CA ARG A 73 1.79 10.07 9.51
C ARG A 73 2.24 8.77 8.86
N TYR A 74 3.35 8.80 8.16
CA TYR A 74 3.91 7.60 7.53
C TYR A 74 4.52 6.68 8.57
N GLU A 75 4.37 5.39 8.32
CA GLU A 75 4.99 4.34 9.13
C GLU A 75 5.60 3.31 8.18
N TYR A 76 6.91 3.20 8.23
CA TYR A 76 7.64 2.23 7.41
C TYR A 76 7.51 0.86 8.04
N GLU A 77 7.04 -0.13 7.24
CA GLU A 77 6.79 -1.48 7.74
C GLU A 77 7.71 -2.49 7.07
N LEU A 78 8.65 -3.02 7.86
CA LEU A 78 9.45 -4.17 7.41
C LEU A 78 8.59 -5.43 7.49
N PRO A 79 8.60 -6.28 6.47
CA PRO A 79 7.87 -7.53 6.54
C PRO A 79 8.54 -8.47 7.53
N LEU A 80 7.74 -9.15 8.34
CA LEU A 80 8.21 -10.27 9.13
C LEU A 80 8.38 -11.49 8.22
N PRO A 81 9.25 -12.44 8.57
CA PRO A 81 9.32 -13.69 7.81
C PRO A 81 7.95 -14.36 7.64
N SER A 82 7.11 -14.30 8.66
CA SER A 82 5.75 -14.84 8.59
C SER A 82 4.85 -14.11 7.57
N ASP A 83 5.09 -12.83 7.34
CA ASP A 83 4.35 -12.08 6.31
C ASP A 83 4.69 -12.60 4.91
N LEU A 84 5.97 -12.91 4.67
CA LEU A 84 6.40 -13.44 3.38
C LEU A 84 5.83 -14.84 3.15
N VAL A 85 5.83 -15.68 4.18
CA VAL A 85 5.20 -17.00 4.09
C VAL A 85 3.70 -16.85 3.82
N ARG A 86 3.04 -15.95 4.52
CA ARG A 86 1.61 -15.70 4.34
C ARG A 86 1.29 -15.18 2.94
N ALA A 87 2.17 -14.33 2.39
CA ALA A 87 2.03 -13.83 1.03
C ALA A 87 1.98 -14.99 0.02
N LEU A 88 2.84 -16.00 0.20
CA LEU A 88 2.83 -17.18 -0.67
C LEU A 88 1.60 -18.07 -0.43
N GLU A 89 1.05 -18.08 0.77
CA GLU A 89 -0.22 -18.77 1.02
C GLU A 89 -1.38 -18.11 0.26
N PHE A 90 -1.42 -16.77 0.22
CA PHE A 90 -2.40 -16.05 -0.61
C PHE A 90 -2.20 -16.35 -2.09
N ASP A 91 -0.95 -16.36 -2.55
CA ASP A 91 -0.63 -16.71 -3.94
C ASP A 91 -1.12 -18.10 -4.29
N ALA A 92 -0.92 -19.07 -3.41
CA ALA A 92 -1.38 -20.45 -3.61
C ALA A 92 -2.90 -20.57 -3.57
N LYS A 93 -3.54 -19.84 -2.67
CA LYS A 93 -5.01 -19.87 -2.52
C LYS A 93 -5.73 -19.20 -3.68
N PHE A 94 -5.20 -18.10 -4.17
CA PHE A 94 -5.80 -17.28 -5.22
C PHE A 94 -4.97 -17.35 -6.51
N LYS A 95 -4.67 -18.56 -6.97
CA LYS A 95 -3.75 -18.84 -8.09
C LYS A 95 -4.08 -18.05 -9.36
N GLN A 96 -5.37 -17.86 -9.64
CA GLN A 96 -5.84 -17.18 -10.83
C GLN A 96 -5.47 -15.69 -10.86
N LEU A 97 -5.08 -15.13 -9.72
CA LEU A 97 -4.74 -13.71 -9.61
C LEU A 97 -3.28 -13.42 -9.91
N ASP A 98 -2.42 -14.42 -9.84
CA ASP A 98 -0.98 -14.25 -10.05
C ASP A 98 -0.39 -13.09 -9.23
N LEU A 99 -0.68 -13.11 -7.93
CA LEU A 99 -0.44 -11.98 -7.03
C LEU A 99 1.03 -11.57 -6.91
N GLY A 100 1.92 -12.52 -6.79
CA GLY A 100 3.29 -12.23 -6.48
C GLY A 100 3.52 -11.74 -5.05
N LEU A 101 4.78 -11.45 -4.76
CA LEU A 101 5.22 -11.21 -3.38
C LEU A 101 4.80 -9.82 -2.86
N VAL A 102 4.79 -8.79 -3.73
CA VAL A 102 4.43 -7.44 -3.29
C VAL A 102 2.97 -7.38 -2.84
N ASP A 103 2.06 -7.82 -3.70
CA ASP A 103 0.62 -7.80 -3.40
C ASP A 103 0.30 -8.71 -2.22
N GLY A 104 0.90 -9.90 -2.20
CA GLY A 104 0.72 -10.83 -1.09
C GLY A 104 1.20 -10.25 0.24
N THR A 105 2.30 -9.51 0.21
CA THR A 105 2.84 -8.88 1.43
C THR A 105 1.95 -7.73 1.90
N VAL A 106 1.38 -6.95 0.99
CA VAL A 106 0.40 -5.92 1.36
C VAL A 106 -0.77 -6.55 2.12
N ALA A 107 -1.33 -7.63 1.59
CA ALA A 107 -2.42 -8.36 2.23
C ALA A 107 -2.00 -8.94 3.60
N ALA A 108 -0.80 -9.52 3.68
CA ALA A 108 -0.29 -10.11 4.93
C ALA A 108 -0.06 -9.05 6.01
N VAL A 109 0.47 -7.89 5.64
CA VAL A 109 0.67 -6.77 6.58
C VAL A 109 -0.68 -6.23 7.06
N ALA A 110 -1.64 -6.06 6.14
CA ALA A 110 -3.00 -5.64 6.50
C ALA A 110 -3.62 -6.60 7.52
N GLU A 111 -3.49 -7.89 7.27
CA GLU A 111 -4.00 -8.93 8.17
C GLU A 111 -3.33 -8.87 9.55
N ARG A 112 -2.00 -8.84 9.59
CA ARG A 112 -1.25 -8.85 10.85
C ARG A 112 -1.48 -7.58 11.67
N ARG A 113 -1.49 -6.43 11.00
CA ARG A 113 -1.69 -5.13 11.64
C ARG A 113 -3.17 -4.84 11.93
N LYS A 114 -4.08 -5.67 11.42
CA LYS A 114 -5.53 -5.47 11.52
C LYS A 114 -5.94 -4.12 10.97
N VAL A 115 -5.32 -3.71 9.88
CA VAL A 115 -5.62 -2.50 9.15
C VAL A 115 -6.14 -2.93 7.79
N TYR A 116 -7.45 -2.95 7.64
CA TYR A 116 -8.11 -3.58 6.50
C TYR A 116 -8.35 -2.64 5.32
N ARG A 117 -8.14 -1.34 5.52
CA ARG A 117 -8.21 -0.36 4.44
C ARG A 117 -6.90 -0.38 3.67
N VAL A 118 -6.99 -0.55 2.36
CA VAL A 118 -5.84 -0.60 1.46
C VAL A 118 -6.01 0.46 0.38
N LEU A 119 -5.05 1.38 0.29
CA LEU A 119 -5.00 2.40 -0.75
C LEU A 119 -4.35 1.78 -2.00
N THR A 120 -5.16 1.48 -3.00
CA THR A 120 -4.71 0.75 -4.19
C THR A 120 -5.43 1.20 -5.45
N THR A 121 -4.78 1.01 -6.59
CA THR A 121 -5.41 1.12 -7.91
C THR A 121 -5.82 -0.24 -8.45
N ASP A 122 -5.36 -1.32 -7.83
CA ASP A 122 -5.66 -2.70 -8.26
C ASP A 122 -6.88 -3.23 -7.52
N HIS A 123 -8.04 -2.69 -7.88
CA HIS A 123 -9.31 -3.08 -7.27
C HIS A 123 -9.69 -4.51 -7.64
N ARG A 124 -9.34 -4.94 -8.85
CA ARG A 124 -9.68 -6.28 -9.33
C ARG A 124 -9.09 -7.38 -8.45
N ASP A 125 -7.76 -7.36 -8.28
CA ASP A 125 -7.07 -8.43 -7.57
C ASP A 125 -7.31 -8.33 -6.06
N PHE A 126 -7.19 -7.13 -5.48
CA PHE A 126 -7.42 -6.97 -4.04
C PHE A 126 -8.88 -7.20 -3.65
N HIS A 127 -9.84 -6.93 -4.53
CA HIS A 127 -11.25 -7.23 -4.27
C HIS A 127 -11.49 -8.74 -4.16
N ALA A 128 -10.74 -9.55 -4.89
CA ALA A 128 -10.87 -10.99 -4.88
C ALA A 128 -10.15 -11.66 -3.70
N ILE A 129 -9.16 -10.98 -3.09
CA ILE A 129 -8.41 -11.53 -1.96
C ILE A 129 -9.29 -11.57 -0.71
N ARG A 130 -9.15 -12.64 0.06
CA ARG A 130 -9.73 -12.76 1.40
C ARG A 130 -8.62 -13.10 2.37
N ILE A 131 -8.64 -12.46 3.52
CA ILE A 131 -7.64 -12.62 4.58
C ILE A 131 -8.30 -13.23 5.82
N GLY A 132 -7.51 -13.41 6.88
CA GLY A 132 -7.98 -13.92 8.16
C GLY A 132 -8.16 -15.43 8.17
N PRO A 133 -8.68 -15.98 9.29
CA PRO A 133 -8.91 -17.42 9.42
C PRO A 133 -9.87 -17.92 8.34
N ASN A 134 -9.46 -19.00 7.66
CA ASN A 134 -10.25 -19.61 6.59
C ASN A 134 -10.50 -18.65 5.41
N PHE A 135 -9.66 -17.63 5.23
CA PHE A 135 -9.78 -16.66 4.14
C PHE A 135 -11.21 -16.08 4.04
N SER A 136 -11.73 -15.61 5.17
CA SER A 136 -13.12 -15.19 5.27
C SER A 136 -13.35 -13.69 5.26
N ARG A 137 -12.29 -12.87 5.35
CA ARG A 137 -12.43 -11.42 5.47
C ARG A 137 -12.00 -10.67 4.23
N ALA A 138 -12.88 -9.81 3.71
CA ALA A 138 -12.55 -8.91 2.60
C ALA A 138 -11.70 -7.73 3.09
N LEU A 139 -10.83 -7.22 2.20
CA LEU A 139 -10.15 -5.95 2.40
C LEU A 139 -11.09 -4.80 2.00
N ASP A 140 -10.91 -3.65 2.63
CA ASP A 140 -11.66 -2.43 2.33
C ASP A 140 -10.77 -1.55 1.42
N LEU A 141 -11.08 -1.55 0.13
CA LEU A 141 -10.26 -0.85 -0.86
C LEU A 141 -10.68 0.61 -0.95
N VAL A 142 -9.70 1.51 -0.92
CA VAL A 142 -9.94 2.96 -0.97
C VAL A 142 -9.07 3.59 -2.06
N PRO A 143 -9.49 4.69 -2.65
CA PRO A 143 -10.76 5.38 -2.51
C PRO A 143 -11.94 4.61 -2.96
#